data_3c7b0db206c8cf6b4eb682dacc8f6163
#
_entry.id   3c7b0db206c8cf6b4eb682dacc8f6163
#
_cell.length_a   1.000
_cell.length_b   1.000
_cell.length_c   1.000
_cell.angle_alpha   90.00
_cell.angle_beta   90.00
_cell.angle_gamma   90.00
#
_symmetry.space_group_name_H-M   'P 1'
#
loop_
_entity.id
_entity.type
_entity.pdbx_description
1 polymer ?
#
loop_
_entity_poly.entity_id
_entity_poly.type
_entity_poly.pdbx_seq_one_letter_code
_entity_poly.pdbx_strand_id
1 'polypeptide(L)'
;MTVNVNYVIIVKGVHFMNNREKEIIETVKSDIKNLQENCNKSEIVRFLDYTIILGKELNYSVEFMEKLYFLRYYYNIGGNEK
;
A
#
# COMPACT_ATOMS: atom_id res chain seq x y z
N MET A 1 -19.25 -24.52 2.14
CA MET A 1 -19.14 -23.80 1.76
C MET A 1 -19.84 -22.62 1.95
N THR A 2 -20.86 -22.58 2.43
CA THR A 2 -21.60 -21.45 2.77
C THR A 2 -20.78 -20.46 3.56
N VAL A 3 -20.03 -20.96 4.48
CA VAL A 3 -19.20 -20.11 5.31
C VAL A 3 -18.21 -19.34 4.45
N ASN A 4 -17.65 -20.01 3.49
CA ASN A 4 -16.70 -19.34 2.64
C ASN A 4 -17.36 -18.26 1.82
N VAL A 5 -18.56 -18.52 1.37
CA VAL A 5 -19.28 -17.56 0.59
C VAL A 5 -19.57 -16.32 1.41
N ASN A 6 -20.02 -16.53 2.62
CA ASN A 6 -20.31 -15.42 3.50
C ASN A 6 -19.07 -14.62 3.81
N TYR A 7 -17.99 -15.32 4.02
CA TYR A 7 -16.75 -14.64 4.29
C TYR A 7 -16.33 -13.78 3.11
N VAL A 8 -16.48 -14.30 1.93
CA VAL A 8 -16.12 -13.56 0.73
C VAL A 8 -16.97 -12.30 0.61
N ILE A 9 -18.23 -12.40 0.88
CA ILE A 9 -19.11 -11.26 0.80
C ILE A 9 -18.70 -10.19 1.80
N ILE A 10 -18.39 -10.59 3.01
CA ILE A 10 -17.98 -9.66 4.03
C ILE A 10 -16.70 -8.96 3.63
N VAL A 11 -15.74 -9.73 3.16
CA VAL A 11 -14.47 -9.19 2.77
C VAL A 11 -14.62 -8.30 1.53
N LYS A 12 -15.56 -8.67 0.67
CA LYS A 12 -15.75 -7.93 -0.53
C LYS A 12 -16.00 -6.46 -0.30
N GLY A 13 -16.68 -6.14 0.79
CA GLY A 13 -16.96 -4.75 1.08
C GLY A 13 -15.72 -3.90 1.26
N VAL A 14 -14.60 -4.53 1.65
CA VAL A 14 -13.36 -3.80 1.86
C VAL A 14 -12.23 -4.36 1.04
N HIS A 15 -12.55 -5.17 0.04
CA HIS A 15 -11.51 -5.83 -0.74
C HIS A 15 -10.92 -4.94 -1.81
N PHE A 16 -11.74 -4.16 -2.48
CA PHE A 16 -11.28 -3.34 -3.58
C PHE A 16 -11.17 -1.87 -3.17
N MET A 17 -10.22 -1.18 -3.78
CA MET A 17 -10.01 0.21 -3.48
C MET A 17 -11.16 1.06 -4.00
N ASN A 18 -11.53 2.07 -3.23
CA ASN A 18 -12.46 3.07 -3.69
C ASN A 18 -11.65 4.22 -4.32
N ASN A 19 -12.36 5.23 -4.81
CA ASN A 19 -11.70 6.32 -5.52
C ASN A 19 -10.74 7.09 -4.62
N ARG A 20 -11.10 7.26 -3.36
CA ARG A 20 -10.23 7.97 -2.45
C ARG A 20 -8.93 7.22 -2.22
N GLU A 21 -9.02 5.92 -2.08
CA GLU A 21 -7.83 5.10 -1.88
C GLU A 21 -6.94 5.12 -3.10
N LYS A 22 -7.54 5.15 -4.28
CA LYS A 22 -6.76 5.24 -5.52
C LYS A 22 -5.99 6.55 -5.56
N GLU A 23 -6.61 7.62 -5.13
CA GLU A 23 -5.94 8.90 -5.08
C GLU A 23 -4.79 8.89 -4.09
N ILE A 24 -4.99 8.23 -2.96
CA ILE A 24 -3.93 8.12 -1.97
C ILE A 24 -2.74 7.34 -2.52
N ILE A 25 -3.01 6.27 -3.23
CA ILE A 25 -1.94 5.49 -3.83
C ILE A 25 -1.14 6.35 -4.82
N GLU A 26 -1.84 7.15 -5.63
CA GLU A 26 -1.13 8.01 -6.56
C GLU A 26 -0.28 9.04 -5.83
N THR A 27 -0.78 9.57 -4.73
CA THR A 27 -0.01 10.50 -3.92
C THR A 27 1.22 9.81 -3.33
N VAL A 28 1.04 8.59 -2.85
CA VAL A 28 2.15 7.83 -2.28
C VAL A 28 3.23 7.61 -3.33
N LYS A 29 2.84 7.25 -4.55
CA LYS A 29 3.80 7.04 -5.63
C LYS A 29 4.54 8.33 -5.95
N SER A 30 3.83 9.44 -5.94
CA SER A 30 4.44 10.73 -6.21
C SER A 30 5.43 11.10 -5.13
N ASP A 31 5.06 10.85 -3.88
CA ASP A 31 5.94 11.12 -2.75
C ASP A 31 7.20 10.28 -2.80
N ILE A 32 7.05 9.03 -3.20
CA ILE A 32 8.21 8.15 -3.33
C ILE A 32 9.14 8.68 -4.40
N LYS A 33 8.59 9.16 -5.51
CA LYS A 33 9.40 9.69 -6.56
C LYS A 33 10.23 10.88 -6.07
N ASN A 34 9.61 11.73 -5.27
CA ASN A 34 10.33 12.86 -4.69
C ASN A 34 11.41 12.39 -3.73
N LEU A 35 11.12 11.37 -2.94
CA LEU A 35 12.08 10.85 -2.00
C LEU A 35 13.26 10.21 -2.71
N GLN A 36 13.02 9.59 -3.85
CA GLN A 36 14.08 8.97 -4.61
C GLN A 36 15.12 9.99 -5.04
N GLU A 37 14.69 11.21 -5.28
CA GLU A 37 15.62 12.24 -5.73
C GLU A 37 16.41 12.84 -4.59
N ASN A 38 15.89 12.76 -3.38
CA ASN A 38 16.49 13.47 -2.24
C ASN A 38 16.90 12.60 -1.08
N CYS A 39 16.45 11.37 -1.05
CA CYS A 39 16.67 10.50 0.11
C CYS A 39 17.12 9.13 -0.34
N ASN A 40 17.62 8.36 0.59
CA ASN A 40 18.08 7.03 0.24
C ASN A 40 16.95 6.01 0.40
N LYS A 41 17.26 4.79 0.03
CA LYS A 41 16.28 3.70 0.04
C LYS A 41 15.66 3.49 1.41
N SER A 42 16.45 3.62 2.44
CA SER A 42 15.94 3.36 3.78
C SER A 42 14.85 4.36 4.15
N GLU A 43 14.93 5.57 3.68
CA GLU A 43 13.89 6.56 3.94
C GLU A 43 12.60 6.19 3.23
N ILE A 44 12.71 5.67 2.02
CA ILE A 44 11.55 5.26 1.27
C ILE A 44 10.86 4.10 1.97
N VAL A 45 11.62 3.12 2.41
CA VAL A 45 11.06 1.97 3.09
C VAL A 45 10.38 2.40 4.40
N ARG A 46 10.99 3.33 5.12
CA ARG A 46 10.41 3.83 6.35
C ARG A 46 9.08 4.55 6.09
N PHE A 47 9.04 5.34 5.02
CA PHE A 47 7.82 6.03 4.63
C PHE A 47 6.70 5.02 4.33
N LEU A 48 7.04 3.96 3.61
CA LEU A 48 6.06 2.94 3.29
C LEU A 48 5.61 2.17 4.52
N ASP A 49 6.52 1.87 5.43
CA ASP A 49 6.16 1.19 6.67
C ASP A 49 5.16 2.03 7.46
N TYR A 50 5.40 3.31 7.53
CA TYR A 50 4.51 4.21 8.26
C TYR A 50 3.14 4.25 7.59
N THR A 51 3.12 4.33 6.26
CA THR A 51 1.88 4.36 5.51
C THR A 51 1.10 3.06 5.68
N ILE A 52 1.79 1.94 5.73
CA ILE A 52 1.15 0.65 5.96
C ILE A 52 0.49 0.60 7.33
N ILE A 53 1.17 1.08 8.34
CA ILE A 53 0.62 1.10 9.68
C ILE A 53 -0.65 1.96 9.72
N LEU A 54 -0.60 3.12 9.10
CA LEU A 54 -1.77 3.98 9.05
C LEU A 54 -2.92 3.32 8.30
N GLY A 55 -2.61 2.64 7.21
CA GLY A 55 -3.65 1.97 6.43
C GLY A 55 -4.34 0.90 7.23
N LYS A 56 -3.58 0.15 8.03
CA LYS A 56 -4.19 -0.87 8.88
C LYS A 56 -5.09 -0.24 9.92
N GLU A 57 -4.66 0.83 10.52
CA GLU A 57 -5.46 1.47 11.54
C GLU A 57 -6.72 2.09 10.98
N LEU A 58 -6.68 2.55 9.75
CA LEU A 58 -7.84 3.15 9.12
C LEU A 58 -8.71 2.14 8.37
N ASN A 59 -8.32 0.89 8.41
CA ASN A 59 -9.09 -0.20 7.79
C ASN A 59 -9.26 0.00 6.29
N TYR A 60 -8.20 0.37 5.62
CA TYR A 60 -8.24 0.49 4.17
C TYR A 60 -8.38 -0.90 3.53
N SER A 61 -8.78 -0.89 2.27
CA SER A 61 -9.10 -2.13 1.59
C SER A 61 -7.89 -3.05 1.44
N VAL A 62 -8.16 -4.31 1.20
CA VAL A 62 -7.12 -5.30 0.98
C VAL A 62 -6.29 -4.93 -0.24
N GLU A 63 -6.94 -4.48 -1.30
CA GLU A 63 -6.23 -4.10 -2.51
C GLU A 63 -5.26 -2.94 -2.24
N PHE A 64 -5.70 -1.97 -1.45
CA PHE A 64 -4.86 -0.85 -1.08
C PHE A 64 -3.62 -1.34 -0.32
N MET A 65 -3.84 -2.20 0.66
CA MET A 65 -2.74 -2.72 1.46
C MET A 65 -1.78 -3.55 0.61
N GLU A 66 -2.30 -4.33 -0.31
CA GLU A 66 -1.46 -5.13 -1.18
C GLU A 66 -0.56 -4.26 -2.04
N LYS A 67 -1.08 -3.13 -2.51
CA LYS A 67 -0.27 -2.24 -3.31
C LYS A 67 0.86 -1.61 -2.49
N LEU A 68 0.57 -1.28 -1.24
CA LEU A 68 1.61 -0.74 -0.37
C LEU A 68 2.68 -1.78 -0.07
N TYR A 69 2.28 -3.01 0.21
CA TYR A 69 3.24 -4.08 0.47
C TYR A 69 4.09 -4.35 -0.75
N PHE A 70 3.50 -4.29 -1.94
CA PHE A 70 4.24 -4.50 -3.16
C PHE A 70 5.29 -3.40 -3.35
N LEU A 71 4.92 -2.16 -3.12
CA LEU A 71 5.87 -1.06 -3.24
C LEU A 71 7.00 -1.20 -2.22
N ARG A 72 6.66 -1.59 -1.01
CA ARG A 72 7.67 -1.76 0.01
C ARG A 72 8.64 -2.87 -0.36
N TYR A 73 8.12 -3.96 -0.87
CA TYR A 73 8.95 -5.07 -1.29
C TYR A 73 9.88 -4.63 -2.43
N TYR A 74 9.32 -3.95 -3.39
CA TYR A 74 10.08 -3.49 -4.55
C TYR A 74 11.26 -2.62 -4.13
N TYR A 75 11.02 -1.66 -3.27
CA TYR A 75 12.09 -0.76 -2.86
C TYR A 75 13.03 -1.39 -1.86
N ASN A 76 12.53 -2.30 -1.06
CA ASN A 76 13.38 -2.97 -0.07
C ASN A 76 14.42 -3.87 -0.72
N ILE A 77 14.11 -4.48 -1.84
CA ILE A 77 15.07 -5.34 -2.51
C ILE A 77 15.94 -4.59 -3.50
N GLY A 78 15.87 -3.27 -3.49
CA GLY A 78 16.76 -2.50 -4.32
C GLY A 78 16.25 -2.18 -5.69
N GLY A 79 14.95 -2.14 -5.86
CA GLY A 79 14.38 -1.85 -7.15
C GLY A 79 14.84 -0.53 -7.73
N ASN A 80 15.21 0.42 -6.90
CA ASN A 80 15.63 1.70 -7.38
C ASN A 80 17.12 1.90 -7.30
N GLU A 81 17.85 0.77 -7.06
CA GLU A 81 19.20 0.92 -6.97
C GLU A 81 19.85 0.93 -8.07
N LYS A 82 20.20 1.08 -8.57
CA LYS A 82 20.70 1.04 -9.69
C LYS A 82 21.22 1.68 -9.90
#